data_8cce39a3a020b71542b6e5f9436ebadf
#
_entry.id   8cce39a3a020b71542b6e5f9436ebadf
#
_cell.length_a   1.000
_cell.length_b   1.000
_cell.length_c   1.000
_cell.angle_alpha   90.00
_cell.angle_beta   90.00
_cell.angle_gamma   90.00
#
_symmetry.space_group_name_H-M   'P 1'
#
loop_
_entity.id
_entity.type
_entity.pdbx_description
1 polymer ?
#
loop_
_entity_poly.entity_id
_entity_poly.type
_entity_poly.pdbx_seq_one_letter_code
_entity_poly.pdbx_strand_id
1 'polypeptide(L)'
;MKHQIGKVIEVKGDQIILSLLEFDEESGVGVPEEMAVDVATSSGPVNILIGQPGSFVELSLPSGTLLCLVTETRMRETNIGAMELKSTAAAGDYVIEQVLRQLVTIPIGTMDANGGFERGTNVLPTVNAPVFAVLPKTINDIYTSFAEGNFSLGKLSLLPEQDAKMNLDAFLGRHAAILGQTGGGKSWTVASVLQKIAAFPQSTVLLFDLHGEYAQAFGDEAEVISAAEIEMPYWLMNAEELLGLMIDRAESSAPNQNAKFKELLQAAKEDHPENAALGL
;
A
#
# COMPACT_ATOMS: atom_id res chain seq x y z
N MET A 1 17.52 16.23 19.38
CA MET A 1 18.71 15.39 19.18
C MET A 1 18.23 14.08 18.58
N LYS A 2 18.89 13.52 17.55
CA LYS A 2 18.47 12.22 16.98
C LYS A 2 18.92 11.11 17.94
N HIS A 3 18.03 10.17 18.26
CA HIS A 3 18.35 9.02 19.11
C HIS A 3 18.89 7.88 18.24
N GLN A 4 20.15 7.50 18.45
CA GLN A 4 20.78 6.41 17.71
C GLN A 4 20.31 5.07 18.27
N ILE A 5 19.77 4.22 17.39
CA ILE A 5 19.21 2.91 17.76
C ILE A 5 20.07 1.74 17.26
N GLY A 6 20.93 1.96 16.28
CA GLY A 6 21.64 0.87 15.66
C GLY A 6 22.70 1.31 14.65
N LYS A 7 23.16 0.34 13.89
CA LYS A 7 24.08 0.52 12.76
C LYS A 7 23.76 -0.43 11.61
N VAL A 8 24.12 -0.04 10.40
CA VAL A 8 24.02 -0.88 9.21
C VAL A 8 25.05 -2.00 9.28
N ILE A 9 24.60 -3.24 9.09
CA ILE A 9 25.50 -4.41 9.04
C ILE A 9 25.58 -5.05 7.66
N GLU A 10 24.57 -4.91 6.83
CA GLU A 10 24.54 -5.47 5.48
C GLU A 10 23.67 -4.60 4.57
N VAL A 11 24.10 -4.45 3.31
CA VAL A 11 23.31 -3.82 2.25
C VAL A 11 23.25 -4.80 1.08
N LYS A 12 22.03 -5.23 0.73
CA LYS A 12 21.81 -6.26 -0.27
C LYS A 12 20.65 -5.89 -1.19
N GLY A 13 20.99 -5.45 -2.40
CA GLY A 13 20.00 -5.02 -3.38
C GLY A 13 19.13 -3.88 -2.86
N ASP A 14 17.86 -4.17 -2.68
CA ASP A 14 16.84 -3.27 -2.15
C ASP A 14 16.63 -3.38 -0.62
N GLN A 15 17.40 -4.26 0.05
CA GLN A 15 17.29 -4.49 1.50
C GLN A 15 18.51 -3.97 2.25
N ILE A 16 18.27 -3.38 3.41
CA ILE A 16 19.29 -2.91 4.33
C ILE A 16 19.05 -3.60 5.67
N ILE A 17 20.05 -4.35 6.14
CA ILE A 17 19.98 -5.05 7.43
C ILE A 17 20.73 -4.24 8.48
N LEU A 18 20.03 -3.99 9.57
CA LEU A 18 20.48 -3.19 10.70
C LEU A 18 20.70 -4.08 11.90
N SER A 19 21.71 -3.78 12.71
CA SER A 19 21.86 -4.33 14.05
C SER A 19 21.50 -3.26 15.05
N LEU A 20 20.58 -3.56 15.96
CA LEU A 20 20.27 -2.68 17.08
C LEU A 20 21.41 -2.72 18.10
N LEU A 21 21.69 -1.56 18.68
CA LEU A 21 22.60 -1.44 19.82
C LEU A 21 21.86 -1.78 21.11
N GLU A 22 22.56 -2.38 22.05
CA GLU A 22 22.09 -2.48 23.43
C GLU A 22 22.00 -1.09 24.05
N PHE A 23 21.02 -0.91 24.93
CA PHE A 23 20.83 0.39 25.57
C PHE A 23 21.93 0.66 26.58
N ASP A 24 22.56 1.79 26.46
CA ASP A 24 23.59 2.30 27.38
C ASP A 24 23.02 3.50 28.14
N GLU A 25 22.82 3.35 29.42
CA GLU A 25 22.26 4.36 30.32
C GLU A 25 23.09 5.65 30.39
N GLU A 26 24.42 5.56 30.27
CA GLU A 26 25.30 6.72 30.38
C GLU A 26 25.21 7.61 29.11
N SER A 27 25.21 7.01 27.93
CA SER A 27 25.14 7.75 26.65
C SER A 27 23.72 7.99 26.18
N GLY A 28 22.73 7.24 26.68
CA GLY A 28 21.37 7.26 26.19
C GLY A 28 21.22 6.75 24.76
N VAL A 29 22.15 5.91 24.29
CA VAL A 29 22.18 5.33 22.96
C VAL A 29 21.72 3.88 23.01
N GLY A 30 21.12 3.40 21.93
CA GLY A 30 20.67 2.01 21.80
C GLY A 30 19.18 1.84 22.10
N VAL A 31 18.75 0.59 22.20
CA VAL A 31 17.35 0.19 22.36
C VAL A 31 17.22 -0.77 23.54
N PRO A 32 16.39 -0.45 24.54
CA PRO A 32 16.10 -1.36 25.66
C PRO A 32 15.46 -2.67 25.20
N GLU A 33 15.32 -3.63 26.11
CA GLU A 33 14.69 -4.92 25.82
C GLU A 33 13.22 -4.77 25.40
N GLU A 34 12.52 -3.80 25.96
CA GLU A 34 11.12 -3.48 25.66
C GLU A 34 10.90 -2.94 24.24
N MET A 35 11.99 -2.73 23.48
CA MET A 35 11.96 -2.19 22.11
C MET A 35 11.26 -0.82 22.01
N ALA A 36 11.34 -0.02 23.07
CA ALA A 36 10.81 1.33 23.12
C ALA A 36 11.87 2.32 23.58
N VAL A 37 11.91 3.49 22.96
CA VAL A 37 12.85 4.56 23.34
C VAL A 37 12.10 5.88 23.57
N ASP A 38 12.50 6.60 24.61
CA ASP A 38 11.99 7.94 24.90
C ASP A 38 12.90 8.98 24.25
N VAL A 39 12.38 9.66 23.24
CA VAL A 39 13.13 10.70 22.52
C VAL A 39 12.67 12.08 23.01
N ALA A 40 13.60 12.87 23.53
CA ALA A 40 13.30 14.24 23.94
C ALA A 40 12.98 15.12 22.74
N THR A 41 11.82 15.80 22.79
CA THR A 41 11.39 16.78 21.79
C THR A 41 11.14 18.14 22.47
N SER A 42 10.92 19.18 21.67
CA SER A 42 10.56 20.51 22.18
C SER A 42 9.22 20.54 22.93
N SER A 43 8.35 19.56 22.68
CA SER A 43 7.04 19.42 23.33
C SER A 43 7.02 18.39 24.46
N GLY A 44 8.16 17.80 24.82
CA GLY A 44 8.31 16.77 25.83
C GLY A 44 8.85 15.45 25.26
N PRO A 45 9.08 14.44 26.11
CA PRO A 45 9.52 13.12 25.66
C PRO A 45 8.42 12.41 24.87
N VAL A 46 8.80 11.76 23.77
CA VAL A 46 7.91 10.93 22.95
C VAL A 46 8.41 9.50 22.99
N ASN A 47 7.56 8.57 23.39
CA ASN A 47 7.85 7.15 23.36
C ASN A 47 7.70 6.60 21.94
N ILE A 48 8.73 5.94 21.42
CA ILE A 48 8.78 5.39 20.07
C ILE A 48 9.06 3.90 20.16
N LEU A 49 8.16 3.10 19.61
CA LEU A 49 8.36 1.66 19.45
C LEU A 49 9.32 1.41 18.27
N ILE A 50 10.38 0.66 18.54
CA ILE A 50 11.41 0.32 17.57
C ILE A 50 11.16 -1.09 17.02
N GLY A 51 11.38 -1.27 15.70
CA GLY A 51 11.39 -2.59 15.08
C GLY A 51 10.01 -3.18 14.78
N GLN A 52 8.92 -2.43 14.96
CA GLN A 52 7.62 -2.88 14.52
C GLN A 52 7.59 -2.95 12.99
N PRO A 53 7.20 -4.08 12.35
CA PRO A 53 6.98 -4.13 10.92
C PRO A 53 6.00 -3.03 10.48
N GLY A 54 6.40 -2.25 9.46
CA GLY A 54 5.67 -1.05 9.03
C GLY A 54 6.12 0.25 9.69
N SER A 55 6.97 0.23 10.72
CA SER A 55 7.60 1.42 11.28
C SER A 55 8.77 1.90 10.40
N PHE A 56 9.30 3.08 10.72
CA PHE A 56 10.36 3.71 9.97
C PHE A 56 11.63 3.89 10.80
N VAL A 57 12.76 3.89 10.11
CA VAL A 57 14.07 4.25 10.67
C VAL A 57 14.79 5.21 9.73
N GLU A 58 15.64 6.05 10.30
CA GLU A 58 16.48 7.01 9.57
C GLU A 58 17.93 6.54 9.52
N LEU A 59 18.56 6.64 8.34
CA LEU A 59 19.97 6.40 8.15
C LEU A 59 20.64 7.67 7.63
N SER A 60 21.80 8.01 8.18
CA SER A 60 22.58 9.15 7.70
C SER A 60 23.31 8.80 6.41
N LEU A 61 23.14 9.67 5.40
CA LEU A 61 23.91 9.65 4.16
C LEU A 61 24.71 10.94 4.05
N PRO A 62 25.80 10.96 3.25
CA PRO A 62 26.54 12.21 2.96
C PRO A 62 25.66 13.30 2.33
N SER A 63 24.63 12.91 1.57
CA SER A 63 23.73 13.79 0.85
C SER A 63 22.44 14.14 1.62
N GLY A 64 22.24 13.60 2.83
CA GLY A 64 21.00 13.82 3.58
C GLY A 64 20.63 12.63 4.48
N THR A 65 19.37 12.36 4.60
CA THR A 65 18.84 11.28 5.43
C THR A 65 18.04 10.29 4.59
N LEU A 66 18.36 9.02 4.66
CA LEU A 66 17.57 7.94 4.03
C LEU A 66 16.50 7.46 5.01
N LEU A 67 15.25 7.48 4.58
CA LEU A 67 14.15 6.88 5.31
C LEU A 67 13.94 5.45 4.83
N CYS A 68 13.91 4.51 5.78
CA CYS A 68 13.67 3.10 5.50
C CYS A 68 12.46 2.58 6.27
N LEU A 69 11.70 1.69 5.64
CA LEU A 69 10.57 0.97 6.23
C LEU A 69 11.07 -0.36 6.79
N VAL A 70 10.74 -0.66 8.04
CA VAL A 70 10.99 -1.95 8.67
C VAL A 70 10.02 -2.99 8.11
N THR A 71 10.54 -4.05 7.53
CA THR A 71 9.74 -5.16 6.98
C THR A 71 9.76 -6.39 7.88
N GLU A 72 10.86 -6.58 8.61
CA GLU A 72 11.02 -7.76 9.47
C GLU A 72 11.94 -7.44 10.64
N THR A 73 11.66 -8.06 11.80
CA THR A 73 12.51 -8.04 12.98
C THR A 73 12.98 -9.46 13.26
N ARG A 74 14.28 -9.63 13.45
CA ARG A 74 14.93 -10.93 13.67
C ARG A 74 15.80 -10.91 14.91
N MET A 75 15.90 -12.04 15.58
CA MET A 75 16.94 -12.33 16.57
C MET A 75 17.94 -13.34 15.97
N ARG A 76 19.22 -13.04 16.05
CA ARG A 76 20.28 -13.99 15.69
C ARG A 76 21.17 -14.22 16.90
N GLU A 77 21.33 -15.46 17.25
CA GLU A 77 22.35 -15.92 18.19
C GLU A 77 23.67 -16.01 17.42
N THR A 78 24.67 -15.27 17.86
CA THR A 78 26.03 -15.39 17.38
C THR A 78 26.89 -16.05 18.45
N ASN A 79 27.34 -17.28 18.17
CA ASN A 79 28.38 -17.89 18.96
C ASN A 79 29.70 -17.19 18.63
N ILE A 80 30.12 -16.26 19.49
CA ILE A 80 31.47 -15.72 19.40
C ILE A 80 32.37 -16.87 19.91
N GLY A 81 32.95 -17.57 18.95
CA GLY A 81 33.81 -18.70 19.26
C GLY A 81 34.95 -18.27 20.18
N ALA A 82 35.34 -19.15 21.08
CA ALA A 82 36.35 -19.03 22.11
C ALA A 82 37.76 -18.56 21.65
N MET A 83 37.90 -18.03 20.47
CA MET A 83 39.17 -17.69 19.84
C MET A 83 39.70 -16.27 20.19
N GLU A 84 38.80 -15.35 20.57
CA GLU A 84 39.20 -13.98 20.96
C GLU A 84 39.48 -13.79 22.45
N LEU A 85 39.15 -14.76 23.30
CA LEU A 85 39.36 -14.72 24.75
C LEU A 85 40.71 -15.31 25.21
N LYS A 86 41.64 -15.63 24.29
CA LYS A 86 42.94 -16.20 24.63
C LYS A 86 43.96 -15.24 25.26
N SER A 87 43.61 -13.98 25.49
CA SER A 87 44.60 -13.01 26.06
C SER A 87 44.47 -12.79 27.59
N THR A 88 43.47 -13.34 28.27
CA THR A 88 43.41 -13.28 29.75
C THR A 88 43.05 -14.65 30.31
N ALA A 89 44.14 -15.27 30.81
CA ALA A 89 44.09 -16.57 31.45
C ALA A 89 43.11 -16.61 32.63
N ALA A 90 42.28 -17.59 32.67
CA ALA A 90 41.96 -18.56 33.71
C ALA A 90 40.52 -19.08 33.57
N ALA A 91 40.44 -20.35 33.24
CA ALA A 91 39.42 -21.31 33.64
C ALA A 91 37.95 -20.98 33.38
N GLY A 92 37.40 -21.62 32.39
CA GLY A 92 36.00 -21.83 32.16
C GLY A 92 35.61 -21.47 30.71
N ASP A 93 35.15 -22.46 29.94
CA ASP A 93 34.53 -22.24 28.65
C ASP A 93 33.21 -21.49 28.84
N TYR A 94 33.28 -20.16 28.91
CA TYR A 94 32.09 -19.33 28.81
C TYR A 94 31.88 -18.99 27.37
N VAL A 95 30.89 -19.64 26.75
CA VAL A 95 30.33 -19.21 25.47
C VAL A 95 29.48 -17.98 25.79
N ILE A 96 29.95 -16.79 25.46
CA ILE A 96 29.09 -15.60 25.51
C ILE A 96 28.17 -15.67 24.29
N GLU A 97 26.94 -16.10 24.51
CA GLU A 97 25.90 -15.99 23.52
C GLU A 97 25.48 -14.53 23.40
N GLN A 98 25.91 -13.88 22.35
CA GLN A 98 25.45 -12.52 22.05
C GLN A 98 24.24 -12.61 21.14
N VAL A 99 23.08 -12.21 21.64
CA VAL A 99 21.85 -12.11 20.86
C VAL A 99 21.87 -10.81 20.09
N LEU A 100 21.98 -10.89 18.77
CA LEU A 100 21.89 -9.72 17.89
C LEU A 100 20.44 -9.50 17.47
N ARG A 101 19.87 -8.37 17.87
CA ARG A 101 18.58 -7.89 17.37
C ARG A 101 18.78 -7.21 16.03
N GLN A 102 18.14 -7.71 15.00
CA GLN A 102 18.30 -7.21 13.62
C GLN A 102 16.97 -6.75 13.04
N LEU A 103 17.01 -5.68 12.28
CA LEU A 103 15.89 -5.21 11.47
C LEU A 103 16.23 -5.37 10.00
N VAL A 104 15.30 -5.92 9.24
CA VAL A 104 15.34 -5.90 7.77
C VAL A 104 14.51 -4.71 7.32
N THR A 105 15.10 -3.86 6.51
CA THR A 105 14.45 -2.63 6.04
C THR A 105 14.56 -2.48 4.54
N ILE A 106 13.64 -1.73 3.95
CA ILE A 106 13.68 -1.30 2.56
C ILE A 106 13.76 0.22 2.48
N PRO A 107 14.58 0.80 1.58
CA PRO A 107 14.64 2.24 1.39
C PRO A 107 13.34 2.76 0.77
N ILE A 108 12.80 3.86 1.31
CA ILE A 108 11.59 4.52 0.82
C ILE A 108 11.94 5.78 0.03
N GLY A 109 12.86 6.58 0.56
CA GLY A 109 13.26 7.84 -0.06
C GLY A 109 14.27 8.60 0.78
N THR A 110 14.74 9.69 0.23
CA THR A 110 15.74 10.57 0.85
C THR A 110 15.16 11.90 1.25
N MET A 111 15.56 12.40 2.42
CA MET A 111 15.30 13.77 2.86
C MET A 111 16.56 14.61 2.68
N ASP A 112 16.43 15.76 2.06
CA ASP A 112 17.47 16.75 1.95
C ASP A 112 17.63 17.58 3.26
N ALA A 113 18.63 18.45 3.30
CA ALA A 113 18.87 19.32 4.46
C ALA A 113 17.75 20.35 4.71
N ASN A 114 16.90 20.62 3.73
CA ASN A 114 15.79 21.56 3.82
C ASN A 114 14.47 20.88 4.21
N GLY A 115 14.49 19.56 4.40
CA GLY A 115 13.29 18.77 4.75
C GLY A 115 12.47 18.32 3.53
N GLY A 116 12.96 18.57 2.31
CA GLY A 116 12.34 18.05 1.10
C GLY A 116 12.50 16.53 1.04
N PHE A 117 11.42 15.81 0.74
CA PHE A 117 11.43 14.36 0.61
C PHE A 117 11.27 13.94 -0.85
N GLU A 118 12.21 13.13 -1.33
CA GLU A 118 12.20 12.52 -2.65
C GLU A 118 12.08 11.00 -2.53
N ARG A 119 11.16 10.41 -3.29
CA ARG A 119 10.98 8.95 -3.31
C ARG A 119 12.14 8.25 -3.99
N GLY A 120 12.57 7.13 -3.40
CA GLY A 120 13.69 6.35 -3.87
C GLY A 120 15.03 6.89 -3.38
N THR A 121 16.11 6.25 -3.79
CA THR A 121 17.47 6.67 -3.46
C THR A 121 18.43 6.23 -4.55
N ASN A 122 19.37 7.09 -4.88
CA ASN A 122 20.50 6.79 -5.77
C ASN A 122 21.76 6.42 -4.97
N VAL A 123 21.72 6.60 -3.64
CA VAL A 123 22.86 6.36 -2.76
C VAL A 123 22.40 5.46 -1.61
N LEU A 124 23.08 4.33 -1.45
CA LEU A 124 22.86 3.42 -0.33
C LEU A 124 23.84 3.72 0.81
N PRO A 125 23.47 3.42 2.06
CA PRO A 125 24.37 3.62 3.20
C PRO A 125 25.53 2.64 3.15
N THR A 126 26.64 3.02 3.78
CA THR A 126 27.75 2.11 4.00
C THR A 126 27.54 1.24 5.23
N VAL A 127 28.22 0.10 5.29
CA VAL A 127 28.28 -0.71 6.51
C VAL A 127 28.84 0.15 7.66
N ASN A 128 28.30 -0.04 8.86
CA ASN A 128 28.53 0.77 10.06
C ASN A 128 27.90 2.19 10.05
N ALA A 129 27.16 2.59 9.02
CA ALA A 129 26.43 3.84 9.07
C ALA A 129 25.45 3.85 10.26
N PRO A 130 25.35 4.96 11.01
CA PRO A 130 24.46 5.04 12.16
C PRO A 130 23.00 5.09 11.75
N VAL A 131 22.15 4.43 12.55
CA VAL A 131 20.70 4.34 12.37
C VAL A 131 20.02 5.04 13.53
N PHE A 132 18.97 5.80 13.24
CA PHE A 132 18.26 6.62 14.23
C PHE A 132 16.77 6.29 14.25
N ALA A 133 16.16 6.48 15.43
CA ALA A 133 14.71 6.47 15.57
C ALA A 133 14.08 7.64 14.80
N VAL A 134 12.96 7.39 14.14
CA VAL A 134 12.20 8.41 13.42
C VAL A 134 11.17 9.02 14.35
N LEU A 135 11.17 10.34 14.48
CA LEU A 135 10.14 11.04 15.21
C LEU A 135 8.81 11.03 14.46
N PRO A 136 7.67 10.87 15.15
CA PRO A 136 6.35 10.97 14.53
C PRO A 136 6.16 12.27 13.74
N LYS A 137 6.75 13.38 14.23
CA LYS A 137 6.75 14.65 13.52
C LYS A 137 7.39 14.56 12.13
N THR A 138 8.54 13.88 11.99
CA THR A 138 9.22 13.72 10.70
C THR A 138 8.32 13.01 9.69
N ILE A 139 7.65 11.94 10.12
CA ILE A 139 6.70 11.21 9.27
C ILE A 139 5.51 12.10 8.91
N ASN A 140 4.99 12.86 9.90
CA ASN A 140 3.92 13.82 9.65
C ASN A 140 4.32 14.89 8.62
N ASP A 141 5.51 15.46 8.74
CA ASP A 141 6.01 16.49 7.83
C ASP A 141 6.16 15.94 6.40
N ILE A 142 6.64 14.69 6.26
CA ILE A 142 6.70 13.97 4.97
C ILE A 142 5.29 13.80 4.39
N TYR A 143 4.35 13.25 5.15
CA TYR A 143 2.97 13.06 4.68
C TYR A 143 2.31 14.39 4.34
N THR A 144 2.58 15.44 5.10
CA THR A 144 2.03 16.78 4.85
C THR A 144 2.60 17.41 3.58
N SER A 145 3.89 17.14 3.25
CA SER A 145 4.50 17.66 2.02
C SER A 145 3.90 17.01 0.75
N PHE A 146 3.39 15.79 0.86
CA PHE A 146 2.63 15.14 -0.22
C PHE A 146 1.12 15.45 -0.17
N ALA A 147 0.67 16.20 0.82
CA ALA A 147 -0.74 16.50 1.08
C ALA A 147 -1.32 17.61 0.16
N GLU A 148 -0.97 17.64 -1.11
CA GLU A 148 -1.89 18.17 -2.13
C GLU A 148 -3.17 17.33 -2.21
N GLY A 149 -3.29 16.32 -1.34
CA GLY A 149 -4.44 15.45 -1.24
C GLY A 149 -5.62 16.16 -0.58
N ASN A 150 -6.68 16.33 -1.33
CA ASN A 150 -7.98 16.85 -0.90
C ASN A 150 -8.90 15.75 -0.32
N PHE A 151 -8.44 14.50 -0.29
CA PHE A 151 -9.25 13.34 0.05
C PHE A 151 -8.59 12.47 1.13
N SER A 152 -9.30 12.24 2.25
CA SER A 152 -8.84 11.37 3.33
C SER A 152 -9.49 9.98 3.23
N LEU A 153 -8.67 8.94 3.08
CA LEU A 153 -9.14 7.55 3.13
C LEU A 153 -9.48 7.09 4.54
N GLY A 154 -8.80 7.65 5.54
CA GLY A 154 -8.90 7.26 6.95
C GLY A 154 -7.72 7.77 7.73
N LYS A 155 -7.39 7.08 8.81
CA LYS A 155 -6.22 7.37 9.66
C LYS A 155 -5.08 6.42 9.36
N LEU A 156 -3.85 6.90 9.55
CA LEU A 156 -2.66 6.04 9.48
C LEU A 156 -2.60 5.16 10.73
N SER A 157 -2.40 3.85 10.57
CA SER A 157 -2.36 2.91 11.71
C SER A 157 -1.21 3.19 12.68
N LEU A 158 -0.07 3.67 12.17
CA LEU A 158 1.10 4.02 12.98
C LEU A 158 1.05 5.45 13.55
N LEU A 159 0.20 6.30 13.02
CA LEU A 159 0.01 7.70 13.42
C LEU A 159 -1.49 8.00 13.43
N PRO A 160 -2.23 7.57 14.47
CA PRO A 160 -3.71 7.65 14.51
C PRO A 160 -4.26 9.08 14.40
N GLU A 161 -3.46 10.09 14.73
CA GLU A 161 -3.83 11.49 14.60
C GLU A 161 -3.73 11.99 13.14
N GLN A 162 -3.02 11.25 12.27
CA GLN A 162 -2.79 11.65 10.88
C GLN A 162 -3.77 11.01 9.92
N ASP A 163 -4.29 11.83 9.01
CA ASP A 163 -5.11 11.37 7.90
C ASP A 163 -4.25 10.75 6.80
N ALA A 164 -4.68 9.59 6.31
CA ALA A 164 -4.16 8.99 5.09
C ALA A 164 -4.74 9.74 3.88
N LYS A 165 -4.10 10.83 3.48
CA LYS A 165 -4.55 11.68 2.38
C LYS A 165 -4.07 11.17 1.02
N MET A 166 -4.89 11.37 0.00
CA MET A 166 -4.55 11.12 -1.39
C MET A 166 -5.07 12.23 -2.29
N ASN A 167 -4.48 12.36 -3.46
CA ASN A 167 -5.00 13.23 -4.51
C ASN A 167 -6.12 12.48 -5.24
N LEU A 168 -7.37 12.94 -5.09
CA LEU A 168 -8.54 12.30 -5.65
C LEU A 168 -8.53 12.36 -7.19
N ASP A 169 -8.12 13.49 -7.77
CA ASP A 169 -8.08 13.65 -9.22
C ASP A 169 -7.07 12.70 -9.87
N ALA A 170 -5.91 12.54 -9.25
CA ALA A 170 -4.90 11.59 -9.70
C ALA A 170 -5.34 10.12 -9.53
N PHE A 171 -6.15 9.83 -8.51
CA PHE A 171 -6.70 8.50 -8.26
C PHE A 171 -7.82 8.16 -9.25
N LEU A 172 -8.79 9.05 -9.46
CA LEU A 172 -9.92 8.85 -10.37
C LEU A 172 -9.56 9.03 -11.84
N GLY A 173 -8.51 9.79 -12.15
CA GLY A 173 -7.99 9.95 -13.52
C GLY A 173 -7.32 8.70 -14.09
N ARG A 174 -7.23 7.60 -13.33
CA ARG A 174 -6.57 6.34 -13.71
C ARG A 174 -7.38 5.14 -13.23
N HIS A 175 -6.94 3.94 -13.61
CA HIS A 175 -7.50 2.70 -13.10
C HIS A 175 -6.93 2.39 -11.73
N ALA A 176 -7.80 1.96 -10.82
CA ALA A 176 -7.43 1.48 -9.49
C ALA A 176 -8.00 0.08 -9.26
N ALA A 177 -7.29 -0.73 -8.47
CA ALA A 177 -7.74 -2.06 -8.09
C ALA A 177 -7.60 -2.25 -6.58
N ILE A 178 -8.64 -2.80 -5.94
CA ILE A 178 -8.63 -3.19 -4.53
C ILE A 178 -8.55 -4.71 -4.47
N LEU A 179 -7.40 -5.22 -4.08
CA LEU A 179 -7.09 -6.64 -4.07
C LEU A 179 -7.00 -7.16 -2.63
N GLY A 180 -7.43 -8.40 -2.42
CA GLY A 180 -7.35 -9.05 -1.11
C GLY A 180 -8.08 -10.39 -1.12
N GLN A 181 -7.80 -11.22 -0.11
CA GLN A 181 -8.51 -12.49 0.09
C GLN A 181 -9.97 -12.27 0.52
N THR A 182 -10.77 -13.32 0.43
CA THR A 182 -12.16 -13.31 0.93
C THR A 182 -12.18 -12.99 2.43
N GLY A 183 -13.08 -12.10 2.85
CA GLY A 183 -13.12 -11.61 4.24
C GLY A 183 -12.08 -10.53 4.57
N GLY A 184 -11.19 -10.16 3.66
CA GLY A 184 -10.15 -9.13 3.87
C GLY A 184 -10.64 -7.68 3.80
N GLY A 185 -11.94 -7.44 3.76
CA GLY A 185 -12.51 -6.09 3.79
C GLY A 185 -12.54 -5.34 2.44
N LYS A 186 -12.39 -6.04 1.30
CA LYS A 186 -12.43 -5.41 -0.04
C LYS A 186 -13.69 -4.59 -0.27
N SER A 187 -14.87 -5.21 -0.11
CA SER A 187 -16.17 -4.57 -0.34
C SER A 187 -16.39 -3.39 0.62
N TRP A 188 -15.97 -3.53 1.89
CA TRP A 188 -15.98 -2.44 2.86
C TRP A 188 -15.09 -1.26 2.45
N THR A 189 -13.89 -1.55 1.95
CA THR A 189 -12.97 -0.51 1.46
C THR A 189 -13.56 0.21 0.27
N VAL A 190 -14.12 -0.53 -0.71
CA VAL A 190 -14.78 0.06 -1.89
C VAL A 190 -15.95 0.95 -1.44
N ALA A 191 -16.86 0.43 -0.61
CA ALA A 191 -18.00 1.19 -0.11
C ALA A 191 -17.58 2.47 0.61
N SER A 192 -16.60 2.38 1.52
CA SER A 192 -16.07 3.54 2.27
C SER A 192 -15.44 4.60 1.36
N VAL A 193 -14.70 4.19 0.33
CA VAL A 193 -14.11 5.13 -0.64
C VAL A 193 -15.21 5.80 -1.46
N LEU A 194 -16.18 5.02 -1.98
CA LEU A 194 -17.26 5.54 -2.81
C LEU A 194 -18.19 6.46 -2.04
N GLN A 195 -18.55 6.15 -0.78
CA GLN A 195 -19.33 7.05 0.09
C GLN A 195 -18.65 8.41 0.24
N LYS A 196 -17.34 8.42 0.44
CA LYS A 196 -16.58 9.67 0.55
C LYS A 196 -16.51 10.43 -0.77
N ILE A 197 -16.43 9.72 -1.91
CA ILE A 197 -16.46 10.33 -3.24
C ILE A 197 -17.84 10.93 -3.51
N ALA A 198 -18.91 10.21 -3.18
CA ALA A 198 -20.29 10.67 -3.35
C ALA A 198 -20.60 11.97 -2.55
N ALA A 199 -19.87 12.21 -1.46
CA ALA A 199 -19.98 13.46 -0.71
C ALA A 199 -19.49 14.70 -1.47
N PHE A 200 -18.77 14.56 -2.59
CA PHE A 200 -18.37 15.69 -3.41
C PHE A 200 -19.53 16.09 -4.36
N PRO A 201 -19.98 17.35 -4.36
CA PRO A 201 -21.20 17.79 -5.06
C PRO A 201 -21.19 17.59 -6.59
N GLN A 202 -20.02 17.43 -7.19
CA GLN A 202 -19.84 17.28 -8.65
C GLN A 202 -19.46 15.86 -9.06
N SER A 203 -19.46 14.91 -8.10
CA SER A 203 -19.13 13.54 -8.41
C SER A 203 -20.34 12.79 -8.94
N THR A 204 -20.13 11.97 -9.97
CA THR A 204 -21.09 10.96 -10.42
C THR A 204 -20.41 9.61 -10.39
N VAL A 205 -21.01 8.66 -9.69
CA VAL A 205 -20.49 7.31 -9.54
C VAL A 205 -21.47 6.33 -10.16
N LEU A 206 -20.98 5.50 -11.08
CA LEU A 206 -21.72 4.36 -11.62
C LEU A 206 -21.08 3.08 -11.10
N LEU A 207 -21.85 2.31 -10.31
CA LEU A 207 -21.37 1.07 -9.69
C LEU A 207 -22.08 -0.13 -10.31
N PHE A 208 -21.30 -1.04 -10.90
CA PHE A 208 -21.80 -2.35 -11.35
C PHE A 208 -21.59 -3.37 -10.23
N ASP A 209 -22.69 -3.72 -9.56
CA ASP A 209 -22.69 -4.63 -8.42
C ASP A 209 -23.16 -6.03 -8.82
N LEU A 210 -22.20 -6.90 -9.16
CA LEU A 210 -22.49 -8.26 -9.62
C LEU A 210 -23.02 -9.18 -8.51
N HIS A 211 -22.80 -8.85 -7.25
CA HIS A 211 -23.11 -9.70 -6.10
C HIS A 211 -24.18 -9.12 -5.17
N GLY A 212 -24.63 -7.88 -5.42
CA GLY A 212 -25.63 -7.21 -4.59
C GLY A 212 -25.12 -6.83 -3.18
N GLU A 213 -23.81 -6.57 -3.05
CA GLU A 213 -23.18 -6.30 -1.74
C GLU A 213 -23.25 -4.82 -1.31
N TYR A 214 -23.46 -3.91 -2.26
CA TYR A 214 -23.25 -2.48 -2.03
C TYR A 214 -24.53 -1.68 -1.78
N ALA A 215 -25.68 -2.15 -2.21
CA ALA A 215 -26.94 -1.41 -2.10
C ALA A 215 -27.22 -0.90 -0.67
N GLN A 216 -26.97 -1.73 0.35
CA GLN A 216 -27.17 -1.35 1.75
C GLN A 216 -26.19 -0.28 2.25
N ALA A 217 -25.03 -0.15 1.62
CA ALA A 217 -24.01 0.81 2.05
C ALA A 217 -24.36 2.26 1.69
N PHE A 218 -25.23 2.46 0.70
CA PHE A 218 -25.58 3.80 0.19
C PHE A 218 -26.99 4.24 0.56
N GLY A 219 -27.89 3.31 0.94
CA GLY A 219 -29.25 3.62 1.32
C GLY A 219 -29.95 4.52 0.31
N ASP A 220 -30.52 5.63 0.79
CA ASP A 220 -31.26 6.60 -0.04
C ASP A 220 -30.33 7.52 -0.87
N GLU A 221 -29.01 7.42 -0.72
CA GLU A 221 -28.04 8.24 -1.47
C GLU A 221 -27.76 7.70 -2.87
N ALA A 222 -28.19 6.47 -3.17
CA ALA A 222 -27.98 5.84 -4.47
C ALA A 222 -29.29 5.34 -5.08
N GLU A 223 -29.44 5.56 -6.37
CA GLU A 223 -30.47 4.90 -7.16
C GLU A 223 -30.02 3.47 -7.50
N VAL A 224 -30.73 2.48 -6.98
CA VAL A 224 -30.45 1.06 -7.23
C VAL A 224 -31.34 0.58 -8.35
N ILE A 225 -30.71 0.20 -9.48
CA ILE A 225 -31.42 -0.32 -10.64
C ILE A 225 -31.16 -1.83 -10.71
N SER A 226 -32.20 -2.63 -10.49
CA SER A 226 -32.11 -4.09 -10.62
C SER A 226 -32.08 -4.52 -12.08
N ALA A 227 -31.19 -5.45 -12.40
CA ALA A 227 -31.14 -6.02 -13.74
C ALA A 227 -32.46 -6.66 -14.19
N ALA A 228 -33.31 -7.08 -13.24
CA ALA A 228 -34.63 -7.63 -13.50
C ALA A 228 -35.66 -6.55 -13.88
N GLU A 229 -35.40 -5.28 -13.58
CA GLU A 229 -36.27 -4.14 -13.83
C GLU A 229 -35.85 -3.33 -15.07
N ILE A 230 -34.67 -3.63 -15.63
CA ILE A 230 -34.16 -2.94 -16.81
C ILE A 230 -34.84 -3.52 -18.07
N GLU A 231 -35.62 -2.69 -18.74
CA GLU A 231 -36.04 -2.98 -20.11
C GLU A 231 -34.87 -2.69 -21.07
N MET A 232 -34.20 -3.75 -21.53
CA MET A 232 -33.06 -3.60 -22.44
C MET A 232 -33.54 -3.32 -23.85
N PRO A 233 -33.22 -2.16 -24.45
CA PRO A 233 -33.61 -1.83 -25.81
C PRO A 233 -32.77 -2.64 -26.81
N TYR A 234 -33.13 -3.89 -27.06
CA TYR A 234 -32.39 -4.81 -27.96
C TYR A 234 -32.19 -4.26 -29.35
N TRP A 235 -33.04 -3.32 -29.81
CA TRP A 235 -32.94 -2.64 -31.10
C TRP A 235 -31.76 -1.66 -31.17
N LEU A 236 -31.18 -1.24 -30.06
CA LEU A 236 -29.97 -0.43 -30.00
C LEU A 236 -28.69 -1.29 -30.03
N MET A 237 -28.82 -2.59 -29.89
CA MET A 237 -27.69 -3.49 -29.92
C MET A 237 -27.17 -3.72 -31.33
N ASN A 238 -25.86 -3.81 -31.48
CA ASN A 238 -25.25 -4.27 -32.73
C ASN A 238 -25.38 -5.80 -32.86
N ALA A 239 -25.09 -6.30 -34.05
CA ALA A 239 -25.25 -7.72 -34.37
C ALA A 239 -24.37 -8.65 -33.50
N GLU A 240 -23.21 -8.18 -33.06
CA GLU A 240 -22.31 -8.98 -32.20
C GLU A 240 -22.81 -9.04 -30.77
N GLU A 241 -23.38 -7.96 -30.23
CA GLU A 241 -24.00 -7.90 -28.91
C GLU A 241 -25.24 -8.81 -28.87
N LEU A 242 -26.09 -8.76 -29.89
CA LEU A 242 -27.23 -9.67 -30.01
C LEU A 242 -26.79 -11.13 -30.10
N LEU A 243 -25.75 -11.44 -30.89
CA LEU A 243 -25.17 -12.77 -30.94
C LEU A 243 -24.69 -13.26 -29.58
N GLY A 244 -24.05 -12.39 -28.82
CA GLY A 244 -23.56 -12.74 -27.47
C GLY A 244 -24.67 -13.04 -26.47
N LEU A 245 -25.87 -12.50 -26.64
CA LEU A 245 -27.05 -12.81 -25.84
C LEU A 245 -27.75 -14.12 -26.24
N MET A 246 -27.73 -14.42 -27.54
CA MET A 246 -28.53 -15.52 -28.11
C MET A 246 -27.77 -16.85 -28.24
N ILE A 247 -26.43 -16.78 -28.33
CA ILE A 247 -25.61 -17.94 -28.69
C ILE A 247 -24.46 -18.10 -27.68
N ASP A 248 -24.40 -19.24 -27.03
CA ASP A 248 -23.26 -19.59 -26.20
C ASP A 248 -22.03 -19.90 -27.08
N ARG A 249 -21.00 -19.10 -26.95
CA ARG A 249 -19.74 -19.23 -27.71
C ARG A 249 -18.97 -20.52 -27.37
N ALA A 250 -19.29 -21.16 -26.27
CA ALA A 250 -18.63 -22.40 -25.84
C ALA A 250 -19.22 -23.66 -26.53
N GLU A 251 -20.37 -23.55 -27.19
CA GLU A 251 -20.96 -24.68 -27.91
C GLU A 251 -20.23 -24.97 -29.21
N SER A 252 -20.05 -26.26 -29.52
CA SER A 252 -19.44 -26.70 -30.77
C SER A 252 -20.25 -26.33 -32.04
N SER A 253 -21.55 -26.06 -31.87
CA SER A 253 -22.46 -25.58 -32.91
C SER A 253 -22.45 -24.08 -33.14
N ALA A 254 -21.80 -23.30 -32.26
CA ALA A 254 -21.77 -21.85 -32.28
C ALA A 254 -21.39 -21.23 -33.65
N PRO A 255 -20.42 -21.74 -34.43
CA PRO A 255 -20.10 -21.18 -35.73
C PRO A 255 -21.24 -21.25 -36.71
N ASN A 256 -21.99 -22.36 -36.75
CA ASN A 256 -23.13 -22.56 -37.62
C ASN A 256 -24.33 -21.71 -37.20
N GLN A 257 -24.57 -21.61 -35.88
CA GLN A 257 -25.62 -20.78 -35.31
C GLN A 257 -25.32 -19.31 -35.56
N ASN A 258 -24.09 -18.83 -35.45
CA ASN A 258 -23.67 -17.48 -35.76
C ASN A 258 -23.90 -17.12 -37.22
N ALA A 259 -23.54 -18.01 -38.16
CA ALA A 259 -23.75 -17.80 -39.57
C ALA A 259 -25.25 -17.69 -39.89
N LYS A 260 -26.07 -18.59 -39.36
CA LYS A 260 -27.52 -18.58 -39.57
C LYS A 260 -28.20 -17.38 -38.91
N PHE A 261 -27.77 -16.97 -37.73
CA PHE A 261 -28.29 -15.76 -37.08
C PHE A 261 -28.03 -14.48 -37.93
N LYS A 262 -26.82 -14.33 -38.48
CA LYS A 262 -26.46 -13.19 -39.33
C LYS A 262 -27.32 -13.15 -40.62
N GLU A 263 -27.50 -14.31 -41.24
CA GLU A 263 -28.37 -14.43 -42.41
C GLU A 263 -29.82 -14.02 -42.10
N LEU A 264 -30.38 -14.52 -40.98
CA LEU A 264 -31.74 -14.20 -40.58
C LEU A 264 -31.92 -12.74 -40.18
N LEU A 265 -30.92 -12.18 -39.47
CA LEU A 265 -30.93 -10.78 -39.06
C LEU A 265 -30.89 -9.84 -40.28
N GLN A 266 -30.08 -10.19 -41.28
CA GLN A 266 -30.02 -9.43 -42.53
C GLN A 266 -31.34 -9.50 -43.29
N ALA A 267 -31.90 -10.69 -43.47
CA ALA A 267 -33.18 -10.88 -44.09
C ALA A 267 -34.32 -10.10 -43.36
N ALA A 268 -34.35 -10.15 -42.04
CA ALA A 268 -35.34 -9.42 -41.27
C ALA A 268 -35.19 -7.90 -41.41
N LYS A 269 -33.97 -7.39 -41.58
CA LYS A 269 -33.73 -5.96 -41.82
C LYS A 269 -34.16 -5.56 -43.25
N GLU A 270 -33.89 -6.39 -44.25
CA GLU A 270 -34.29 -6.15 -45.64
C GLU A 270 -35.82 -6.16 -45.81
N ASP A 271 -36.50 -7.06 -45.08
CA ASP A 271 -37.98 -7.16 -45.14
C ASP A 271 -38.70 -6.06 -44.32
N HIS A 272 -38.00 -5.26 -43.52
CA HIS A 272 -38.63 -4.24 -42.70
C HIS A 272 -39.12 -3.06 -43.57
N PRO A 273 -40.42 -2.67 -43.47
CA PRO A 273 -41.02 -1.68 -44.40
C PRO A 273 -40.32 -0.30 -44.37
N GLU A 274 -39.75 0.09 -43.23
CA GLU A 274 -39.04 1.37 -43.12
C GLU A 274 -37.68 1.36 -43.83
N ASN A 275 -36.98 0.22 -43.85
CA ASN A 275 -35.71 0.09 -44.55
C ASN A 275 -35.90 0.09 -46.08
N ALA A 276 -36.99 -0.49 -46.56
CA ALA A 276 -37.37 -0.42 -47.96
C ALA A 276 -37.67 1.02 -48.41
N ALA A 277 -38.20 1.87 -47.52
CA ALA A 277 -38.44 3.29 -47.79
C ALA A 277 -37.17 4.15 -47.79
N LEU A 278 -36.11 3.72 -47.07
CA LEU A 278 -34.83 4.43 -46.97
C LEU A 278 -33.82 4.01 -48.07
N GLY A 279 -34.12 2.97 -48.85
CA GLY A 279 -33.24 2.46 -49.90
C GLY A 279 -31.96 1.81 -49.36
N LEU A 280 -32.00 1.29 -48.11
CA LEU A 280 -30.92 0.63 -47.39
C LEU A 280 -31.02 -0.88 -47.55
#